data_c7bddbd5cdb37fae9f7be08f338794ae
#
_entry.id   c7bddbd5cdb37fae9f7be08f338794ae
#
_cell.length_a   1.000
_cell.length_b   1.000
_cell.length_c   1.000
_cell.angle_alpha   90.00
_cell.angle_beta   90.00
_cell.angle_gamma   90.00
#
_symmetry.space_group_name_H-M   'P 1'
#
loop_
_entity.id
_entity.type
_entity.pdbx_description
1 polymer ?
#
loop_
_entity_poly.entity_id
_entity_poly.type
_entity_poly.pdbx_seq_one_letter_code
_entity_poly.pdbx_strand_id
1 'polypeptide(L)'
;AALMLAGCSNGNLNPAERADRSSRSYAAAMAELQAGRVDSAIRGFEEVVRSEPGNGDAHFQLAALLEDAKKDYIGAIVHYRIYQTIRPKSDKAAIAADRMKGCETRYAALIVERAGLDNQFAASLEALRKEHGQCAKREAKISEELDKAKRKIASLERDVEMKRRLIEKASAIADDPSTPNASRKPLRPSDADLLDGDDDAVGRLPDI
;
A
#
# COMPACT_ATOMS: atom_id res chain seq x y z
N ALA A 1 11.86 -4.69 -31.83
CA ALA A 1 10.85 -4.45 -30.80
C ALA A 1 10.15 -3.15 -31.16
N ALA A 2 8.88 -3.22 -31.55
CA ALA A 2 8.07 -2.06 -31.91
C ALA A 2 7.84 -1.23 -30.62
N LEU A 3 8.38 0.01 -30.59
CA LEU A 3 7.93 1.00 -29.63
C LEU A 3 6.42 1.23 -29.87
N MET A 4 5.61 0.67 -29.00
CA MET A 4 4.20 1.03 -28.93
C MET A 4 4.13 2.47 -28.45
N LEU A 5 4.15 3.42 -29.39
CA LEU A 5 3.76 4.79 -29.16
C LEU A 5 2.26 4.75 -28.83
N ALA A 6 1.95 4.77 -27.53
CA ALA A 6 0.59 4.95 -27.08
C ALA A 6 0.07 6.24 -27.70
N GLY A 7 -0.81 6.08 -28.68
CA GLY A 7 -1.42 7.17 -29.41
C GLY A 7 -2.00 8.18 -28.44
N CYS A 8 -1.59 9.42 -28.57
CA CYS A 8 -2.12 10.54 -27.84
C CYS A 8 -3.60 10.69 -28.17
N SER A 9 -4.45 10.10 -27.36
CA SER A 9 -5.86 10.46 -27.32
C SER A 9 -5.94 11.92 -26.85
N ASN A 10 -6.23 12.84 -27.75
CA ASN A 10 -6.39 14.27 -27.49
C ASN A 10 -7.65 14.58 -26.66
N GLY A 11 -8.35 13.55 -26.15
CA GLY A 11 -9.72 13.71 -25.68
C GLY A 11 -9.89 14.39 -24.31
N ASN A 12 -8.88 14.43 -23.43
CA ASN A 12 -9.11 14.92 -22.05
C ASN A 12 -7.87 15.52 -21.37
N LEU A 13 -7.08 16.31 -22.12
CA LEU A 13 -5.93 17.00 -21.54
C LEU A 13 -6.42 18.12 -20.62
N ASN A 14 -5.87 18.19 -19.41
CA ASN A 14 -6.08 19.34 -18.55
C ASN A 14 -5.41 20.62 -19.17
N PRO A 15 -5.80 21.84 -18.74
CA PRO A 15 -5.26 23.07 -19.31
C PRO A 15 -3.73 23.17 -19.26
N ALA A 16 -3.11 22.65 -18.21
CA ALA A 16 -1.66 22.68 -18.05
C ALA A 16 -0.93 21.73 -19.03
N GLU A 17 -1.45 20.51 -19.22
CA GLU A 17 -0.93 19.57 -20.23
C GLU A 17 -1.09 20.11 -21.65
N ARG A 18 -2.19 20.83 -21.90
CA ARG A 18 -2.41 21.50 -23.18
C ARG A 18 -1.40 22.61 -23.41
N ALA A 19 -1.09 23.39 -22.38
CA ALA A 19 -0.07 24.42 -22.42
C ALA A 19 1.33 23.83 -22.69
N ASP A 20 1.70 22.77 -21.96
CA ASP A 20 2.97 22.04 -22.15
C ASP A 20 3.16 21.62 -23.62
N ARG A 21 2.13 21.04 -24.21
CA ARG A 21 2.18 20.55 -25.60
C ARG A 21 2.06 21.62 -26.66
N SER A 22 1.59 22.81 -26.32
CA SER A 22 1.53 23.97 -27.23
C SER A 22 2.86 24.67 -27.41
N SER A 23 3.86 24.35 -26.58
CA SER A 23 5.22 24.85 -26.73
C SER A 23 5.80 24.43 -28.09
N ARG A 24 6.37 25.40 -28.83
CA ARG A 24 7.01 25.15 -30.13
C ARG A 24 8.21 24.21 -29.98
N SER A 25 8.97 24.37 -28.92
CA SER A 25 10.13 23.53 -28.63
C SER A 25 9.72 22.11 -28.32
N TYR A 26 8.67 21.92 -27.53
CA TYR A 26 8.10 20.60 -27.25
C TYR A 26 7.59 19.93 -28.53
N ALA A 27 6.84 20.66 -29.38
CA ALA A 27 6.33 20.14 -30.63
C ALA A 27 7.47 19.70 -31.57
N ALA A 28 8.56 20.47 -31.65
CA ALA A 28 9.74 20.10 -32.42
C ALA A 28 10.40 18.82 -31.90
N ALA A 29 10.59 18.68 -30.58
CA ALA A 29 11.14 17.47 -29.97
C ALA A 29 10.25 16.24 -30.23
N MET A 30 8.92 16.41 -30.15
CA MET A 30 7.95 15.35 -30.49
C MET A 30 8.03 14.95 -31.98
N ALA A 31 8.23 15.90 -32.89
CA ALA A 31 8.40 15.60 -34.32
C ALA A 31 9.68 14.75 -34.58
N GLU A 32 10.78 15.05 -33.88
CA GLU A 32 11.99 14.22 -33.89
C GLU A 32 11.72 12.79 -33.41
N LEU A 33 10.97 12.66 -32.32
CA LEU A 33 10.58 11.36 -31.78
C LEU A 33 9.69 10.55 -32.74
N GLN A 34 8.70 11.21 -33.34
CA GLN A 34 7.82 10.58 -34.31
C GLN A 34 8.57 10.16 -35.59
N ALA A 35 9.60 10.89 -35.95
CA ALA A 35 10.49 10.53 -37.05
C ALA A 35 11.51 9.41 -36.71
N GLY A 36 11.44 8.86 -35.49
CA GLY A 36 12.35 7.82 -35.01
C GLY A 36 13.77 8.32 -34.68
N ARG A 37 13.99 9.61 -34.69
CA ARG A 37 15.30 10.22 -34.38
C ARG A 37 15.46 10.42 -32.88
N VAL A 38 15.60 9.30 -32.15
CA VAL A 38 15.56 9.26 -30.68
C VAL A 38 16.58 10.20 -30.03
N ASP A 39 17.83 10.20 -30.51
CA ASP A 39 18.88 11.07 -29.94
C ASP A 39 18.60 12.56 -30.15
N SER A 40 17.99 12.93 -31.28
CA SER A 40 17.57 14.30 -31.54
C SER A 40 16.37 14.68 -30.66
N ALA A 41 15.43 13.77 -30.46
CA ALA A 41 14.30 13.95 -29.57
C ALA A 41 14.77 14.17 -28.11
N ILE A 42 15.71 13.37 -27.62
CA ILE A 42 16.31 13.54 -26.28
C ILE A 42 16.89 14.93 -26.13
N ARG A 43 17.78 15.35 -27.03
CA ARG A 43 18.35 16.72 -26.99
C ARG A 43 17.28 17.81 -27.07
N GLY A 44 16.24 17.58 -27.88
CA GLY A 44 15.10 18.50 -27.97
C GLY A 44 14.36 18.63 -26.64
N PHE A 45 14.04 17.52 -25.99
CA PHE A 45 13.39 17.55 -24.67
C PHE A 45 14.30 18.09 -23.57
N GLU A 46 15.60 17.81 -23.58
CA GLU A 46 16.58 18.42 -22.67
C GLU A 46 16.58 19.95 -22.79
N GLU A 47 16.46 20.48 -24.02
CA GLU A 47 16.35 21.93 -24.23
C GLU A 47 14.99 22.47 -23.74
N VAL A 48 13.90 21.73 -23.94
CA VAL A 48 12.59 22.10 -23.40
C VAL A 48 12.63 22.18 -21.87
N VAL A 49 13.11 21.17 -21.17
CA VAL A 49 13.14 21.16 -19.70
C VAL A 49 14.10 22.21 -19.13
N ARG A 50 15.10 22.66 -19.90
CA ARG A 50 16.00 23.73 -19.53
C ARG A 50 15.34 25.11 -19.67
N SER A 51 14.64 25.35 -20.77
CA SER A 51 13.99 26.64 -21.05
C SER A 51 12.62 26.78 -20.38
N GLU A 52 11.95 25.67 -20.20
CA GLU A 52 10.59 25.56 -19.62
C GLU A 52 10.57 24.52 -18.49
N PRO A 53 11.17 24.77 -17.30
CA PRO A 53 11.28 23.76 -16.24
C PRO A 53 9.94 23.27 -15.68
N GLY A 54 8.86 24.01 -15.89
CA GLY A 54 7.49 23.65 -15.53
C GLY A 54 6.78 22.78 -16.55
N ASN A 55 7.39 22.46 -17.70
CA ASN A 55 6.80 21.62 -18.74
C ASN A 55 6.83 20.13 -18.30
N GLY A 56 5.76 19.70 -17.62
CA GLY A 56 5.65 18.36 -17.11
C GLY A 56 5.69 17.28 -18.19
N ASP A 57 4.98 17.50 -19.31
CA ASP A 57 4.97 16.54 -20.42
C ASP A 57 6.37 16.32 -21.01
N ALA A 58 7.20 17.36 -21.08
CA ALA A 58 8.60 17.23 -21.52
C ALA A 58 9.43 16.38 -20.54
N HIS A 59 9.29 16.60 -19.24
CA HIS A 59 9.95 15.75 -18.25
C HIS A 59 9.52 14.29 -18.36
N PHE A 60 8.23 14.03 -18.55
CA PHE A 60 7.74 12.66 -18.71
C PHE A 60 8.29 11.97 -19.97
N GLN A 61 8.31 12.68 -21.11
CA GLN A 61 8.84 12.14 -22.36
C GLN A 61 10.36 11.89 -22.28
N LEU A 62 11.10 12.84 -21.71
CA LEU A 62 12.53 12.68 -21.51
C LEU A 62 12.85 11.48 -20.61
N ALA A 63 12.12 11.32 -19.50
CA ALA A 63 12.27 10.18 -18.63
C ALA A 63 12.05 8.84 -19.35
N ALA A 64 11.00 8.76 -20.17
CA ALA A 64 10.68 7.55 -20.94
C ALA A 64 11.80 7.23 -21.96
N LEU A 65 12.35 8.23 -22.62
CA LEU A 65 13.44 8.02 -23.58
C LEU A 65 14.76 7.65 -22.91
N LEU A 66 15.07 8.23 -21.76
CA LEU A 66 16.24 7.86 -20.95
C LEU A 66 16.13 6.41 -20.45
N GLU A 67 14.93 6.01 -19.98
CA GLU A 67 14.66 4.64 -19.56
C GLU A 67 14.77 3.64 -20.71
N ASP A 68 14.02 3.88 -21.79
CA ASP A 68 13.80 2.87 -22.83
C ASP A 68 14.96 2.81 -23.82
N ALA A 69 15.50 3.97 -24.23
CA ALA A 69 16.51 4.05 -25.29
C ALA A 69 17.95 4.11 -24.74
N LYS A 70 18.17 4.89 -23.68
CA LYS A 70 19.52 5.10 -23.11
C LYS A 70 19.86 4.15 -21.98
N LYS A 71 18.86 3.52 -21.36
CA LYS A 71 19.04 2.73 -20.12
C LYS A 71 19.65 3.58 -18.99
N ASP A 72 19.47 4.91 -19.07
CA ASP A 72 19.83 5.82 -18.01
C ASP A 72 18.69 5.87 -16.98
N TYR A 73 18.70 4.88 -16.10
CA TYR A 73 17.66 4.71 -15.09
C TYR A 73 17.70 5.84 -14.05
N ILE A 74 18.87 6.39 -13.75
CA ILE A 74 19.00 7.50 -12.79
C ILE A 74 18.41 8.78 -13.36
N GLY A 75 18.78 9.15 -14.59
CA GLY A 75 18.17 10.27 -15.29
C GLY A 75 16.66 10.14 -15.41
N ALA A 76 16.18 8.95 -15.77
CA ALA A 76 14.75 8.67 -15.85
C ALA A 76 14.04 8.88 -14.50
N ILE A 77 14.57 8.36 -13.39
CA ILE A 77 14.01 8.54 -12.04
C ILE A 77 13.90 10.03 -11.68
N VAL A 78 14.95 10.82 -11.96
CA VAL A 78 14.95 12.26 -11.69
C VAL A 78 13.81 12.95 -12.42
N HIS A 79 13.66 12.70 -13.72
CA HIS A 79 12.64 13.35 -14.52
C HIS A 79 11.21 12.85 -14.22
N TYR A 80 11.00 11.58 -13.91
CA TYR A 80 9.70 11.10 -13.42
C TYR A 80 9.32 11.72 -12.08
N ARG A 81 10.27 11.91 -11.17
CA ARG A 81 10.03 12.57 -9.87
C ARG A 81 9.66 14.04 -10.05
N ILE A 82 10.36 14.76 -10.94
CA ILE A 82 10.02 16.15 -11.28
C ILE A 82 8.61 16.20 -11.86
N TYR A 83 8.28 15.31 -12.79
CA TYR A 83 6.92 15.20 -13.33
C TYR A 83 5.87 15.06 -12.24
N GLN A 84 6.04 14.14 -11.29
CA GLN A 84 5.11 13.95 -10.18
C GLN A 84 4.97 15.21 -9.31
N THR A 85 6.05 15.95 -9.11
CA THR A 85 6.02 17.22 -8.36
C THR A 85 5.21 18.29 -9.10
N ILE A 86 5.38 18.39 -10.42
CA ILE A 86 4.68 19.38 -11.27
C ILE A 86 3.20 18.98 -11.49
N ARG A 87 2.92 17.68 -11.64
CA ARG A 87 1.59 17.11 -12.00
C ARG A 87 1.12 16.01 -11.04
N PRO A 88 1.00 16.27 -9.74
CA PRO A 88 0.69 15.22 -8.75
C PRO A 88 -0.71 14.58 -8.92
N LYS A 89 -1.63 15.30 -9.57
CA LYS A 89 -3.03 14.86 -9.79
C LYS A 89 -3.29 14.38 -11.23
N SER A 90 -2.26 14.23 -12.04
CA SER A 90 -2.40 13.73 -13.42
C SER A 90 -2.56 12.21 -13.41
N ASP A 91 -3.33 11.68 -14.35
CA ASP A 91 -3.47 10.23 -14.57
C ASP A 91 -2.12 9.56 -14.83
N LYS A 92 -1.17 10.29 -15.43
CA LYS A 92 0.19 9.82 -15.66
C LYS A 92 1.07 9.80 -14.40
N ALA A 93 0.65 10.43 -13.30
CA ALA A 93 1.45 10.46 -12.06
C ALA A 93 1.63 9.04 -11.47
N ALA A 94 0.60 8.21 -11.53
CA ALA A 94 0.68 6.81 -11.15
C ALA A 94 1.62 6.02 -12.08
N ILE A 95 1.52 6.24 -13.39
CA ILE A 95 2.39 5.61 -14.38
C ILE A 95 3.86 6.01 -14.14
N ALA A 96 4.13 7.30 -13.86
CA ALA A 96 5.47 7.77 -13.54
C ALA A 96 6.03 7.11 -12.27
N ALA A 97 5.18 6.90 -11.23
CA ALA A 97 5.58 6.19 -10.02
C ALA A 97 5.99 4.75 -10.29
N ASP A 98 5.18 4.02 -11.06
CA ASP A 98 5.46 2.62 -11.39
C ASP A 98 6.72 2.48 -12.26
N ARG A 99 6.91 3.36 -13.25
CA ARG A 99 8.12 3.38 -14.08
C ARG A 99 9.35 3.73 -13.26
N MET A 100 9.27 4.70 -12.36
CA MET A 100 10.36 5.06 -11.46
C MET A 100 10.79 3.86 -10.60
N LYS A 101 9.85 3.14 -10.01
CA LYS A 101 10.12 1.90 -9.26
C LYS A 101 10.75 0.82 -10.14
N GLY A 102 10.31 0.68 -11.37
CA GLY A 102 10.92 -0.20 -12.37
C GLY A 102 12.37 0.18 -12.68
N CYS A 103 12.67 1.49 -12.83
CA CYS A 103 14.02 2.00 -13.03
C CYS A 103 14.92 1.73 -11.82
N GLU A 104 14.43 1.93 -10.59
CA GLU A 104 15.17 1.61 -9.36
C GLU A 104 15.58 0.13 -9.33
N THR A 105 14.67 -0.77 -9.66
CA THR A 105 14.94 -2.20 -9.71
C THR A 105 15.99 -2.56 -10.77
N ARG A 106 15.89 -1.99 -11.98
CA ARG A 106 16.84 -2.25 -13.07
C ARG A 106 18.20 -1.65 -12.77
N TYR A 107 18.25 -0.46 -12.17
CA TYR A 107 19.50 0.14 -11.73
C TYR A 107 20.21 -0.69 -10.65
N ALA A 108 19.46 -1.17 -9.65
CA ALA A 108 20.01 -2.06 -8.65
C ALA A 108 20.60 -3.34 -9.27
N ALA A 109 19.91 -3.94 -10.25
CA ALA A 109 20.41 -5.11 -10.98
C ALA A 109 21.72 -4.80 -11.73
N LEU A 110 21.82 -3.63 -12.38
CA LEU A 110 23.05 -3.20 -13.05
C LEU A 110 24.24 -3.02 -12.08
N ILE A 111 23.98 -2.48 -10.88
CA ILE A 111 25.02 -2.35 -9.86
C ILE A 111 25.53 -3.71 -9.42
N VAL A 112 24.62 -4.65 -9.16
CA VAL A 112 24.98 -6.03 -8.79
C VAL A 112 25.81 -6.69 -9.89
N GLU A 113 25.38 -6.57 -11.15
CA GLU A 113 26.09 -7.13 -12.30
C GLU A 113 27.50 -6.51 -12.47
N ARG A 114 27.61 -5.17 -12.40
CA ARG A 114 28.90 -4.47 -12.54
C ARG A 114 29.86 -4.68 -11.38
N ALA A 115 29.34 -4.83 -10.16
CA ALA A 115 30.18 -5.02 -8.99
C ALA A 115 30.79 -6.44 -8.93
N GLY A 116 30.41 -7.36 -9.85
CA GLY A 116 30.83 -8.75 -9.75
C GLY A 116 30.45 -9.37 -8.41
N LEU A 117 29.42 -8.81 -7.78
CA LEU A 117 28.90 -9.28 -6.51
C LEU A 117 28.23 -10.61 -6.73
N ASP A 118 29.05 -11.64 -6.57
CA ASP A 118 28.82 -13.07 -6.76
C ASP A 118 27.46 -13.53 -6.18
N ASN A 119 27.10 -14.73 -6.62
CA ASN A 119 25.97 -15.57 -6.22
C ASN A 119 25.55 -15.49 -4.73
N GLN A 120 26.47 -15.10 -3.83
CA GLN A 120 26.18 -14.88 -2.41
C GLN A 120 25.25 -13.69 -2.16
N PHE A 121 25.41 -12.60 -2.91
CA PHE A 121 24.53 -11.42 -2.74
C PHE A 121 23.16 -11.69 -3.37
N ALA A 122 23.12 -12.35 -4.52
CA ALA A 122 21.89 -12.79 -5.15
C ALA A 122 21.13 -13.78 -4.24
N ALA A 123 21.83 -14.73 -3.62
CA ALA A 123 21.26 -15.66 -2.67
C ALA A 123 20.75 -14.95 -1.40
N SER A 124 21.47 -13.95 -0.90
CA SER A 124 21.07 -13.15 0.26
C SER A 124 19.83 -12.29 -0.03
N LEU A 125 19.74 -11.69 -1.21
CA LEU A 125 18.58 -10.93 -1.65
C LEU A 125 17.35 -11.83 -1.82
N GLU A 126 17.54 -13.03 -2.36
CA GLU A 126 16.45 -14.00 -2.51
C GLU A 126 15.99 -14.53 -1.14
N ALA A 127 16.91 -14.80 -0.22
CA ALA A 127 16.60 -15.15 1.16
C ALA A 127 15.80 -14.05 1.85
N LEU A 128 16.23 -12.80 1.73
CA LEU A 128 15.54 -11.64 2.31
C LEU A 128 14.13 -11.43 1.70
N ARG A 129 13.99 -11.63 0.39
CA ARG A 129 12.67 -11.58 -0.28
C ARG A 129 11.74 -12.67 0.23
N LYS A 130 12.26 -13.88 0.42
CA LYS A 130 11.52 -15.01 0.97
C LYS A 130 11.09 -14.74 2.41
N GLU A 131 11.97 -14.20 3.21
CA GLU A 131 11.70 -13.83 4.60
C GLU A 131 10.65 -12.72 4.69
N HIS A 132 10.76 -11.67 3.88
CA HIS A 132 9.76 -10.62 3.77
C HIS A 132 8.40 -11.16 3.32
N GLY A 133 8.37 -12.07 2.36
CA GLY A 133 7.14 -12.74 1.94
C GLY A 133 6.52 -13.62 3.04
N GLN A 134 7.33 -14.25 3.89
CA GLN A 134 6.85 -14.99 5.05
C GLN A 134 6.32 -14.05 6.14
N CYS A 135 6.98 -12.92 6.36
CA CYS A 135 6.54 -11.88 7.31
C CYS A 135 5.15 -11.36 6.93
N ALA A 136 4.95 -10.97 5.67
CA ALA A 136 3.66 -10.52 5.16
C ALA A 136 2.54 -11.57 5.35
N LYS A 137 2.87 -12.87 5.15
CA LYS A 137 1.91 -13.94 5.40
C LYS A 137 1.58 -14.13 6.89
N ARG A 138 2.55 -13.91 7.78
CA ARG A 138 2.32 -13.95 9.23
C ARG A 138 1.45 -12.76 9.67
N GLU A 139 1.75 -11.57 9.19
CA GLU A 139 0.94 -10.37 9.46
C GLU A 139 -0.51 -10.55 9.02
N ALA A 140 -0.75 -11.11 7.82
CA ALA A 140 -2.10 -11.40 7.34
C ALA A 140 -2.85 -12.38 8.26
N LYS A 141 -2.17 -13.46 8.74
CA LYS A 141 -2.76 -14.39 9.67
C LYS A 141 -3.08 -13.76 11.03
N ILE A 142 -2.14 -12.98 11.57
CA ILE A 142 -2.35 -12.26 12.85
C ILE A 142 -3.51 -11.29 12.73
N SER A 143 -3.62 -10.56 11.61
CA SER A 143 -4.75 -9.67 11.34
C SER A 143 -6.10 -10.44 11.31
N GLU A 144 -6.13 -11.59 10.66
CA GLU A 144 -7.33 -12.43 10.61
C GLU A 144 -7.73 -12.95 12.01
N GLU A 145 -6.74 -13.41 12.80
CA GLU A 145 -6.98 -13.87 14.17
C GLU A 145 -7.44 -12.73 15.07
N LEU A 146 -6.85 -11.54 14.93
CA LEU A 146 -7.27 -10.35 15.64
C LEU A 146 -8.73 -9.98 15.33
N ASP A 147 -9.14 -10.06 14.07
CA ASP A 147 -10.53 -9.80 13.69
C ASP A 147 -11.51 -10.86 14.21
N LYS A 148 -11.06 -12.12 14.28
CA LYS A 148 -11.84 -13.19 14.92
C LYS A 148 -11.99 -12.94 16.43
N ALA A 149 -10.91 -12.56 17.11
CA ALA A 149 -10.93 -12.22 18.53
C ALA A 149 -11.83 -11.00 18.82
N LYS A 150 -11.74 -9.93 18.02
CA LYS A 150 -12.63 -8.76 18.14
C LYS A 150 -14.11 -9.15 18.00
N ARG A 151 -14.45 -9.98 17.02
CA ARG A 151 -15.82 -10.50 16.85
C ARG A 151 -16.29 -11.31 18.05
N LYS A 152 -15.41 -12.13 18.64
CA LYS A 152 -15.72 -12.90 19.84
C LYS A 152 -15.95 -11.99 21.05
N ILE A 153 -15.10 -10.99 21.25
CA ILE A 153 -15.27 -10.00 22.32
C ILE A 153 -16.62 -9.30 22.17
N ALA A 154 -16.95 -8.78 20.99
CA ALA A 154 -18.24 -8.11 20.75
C ALA A 154 -19.45 -9.03 20.95
N SER A 155 -19.31 -10.35 20.75
CA SER A 155 -20.37 -11.30 21.06
C SER A 155 -20.52 -11.50 22.58
N LEU A 156 -19.39 -11.63 23.30
CA LEU A 156 -19.40 -11.78 24.75
C LEU A 156 -19.94 -10.53 25.47
N GLU A 157 -19.59 -9.36 24.99
CA GLU A 157 -20.11 -8.08 25.52
C GLU A 157 -21.64 -8.02 25.40
N ARG A 158 -22.19 -8.47 24.26
CA ARG A 158 -23.66 -8.56 24.08
C ARG A 158 -24.30 -9.56 25.04
N ASP A 159 -23.66 -10.70 25.26
CA ASP A 159 -24.15 -11.73 26.18
C ASP A 159 -24.11 -11.23 27.63
N VAL A 160 -23.04 -10.54 28.02
CA VAL A 160 -22.92 -9.92 29.34
C VAL A 160 -24.01 -8.84 29.54
N GLU A 161 -24.20 -7.95 28.56
CA GLU A 161 -25.25 -6.95 28.63
C GLU A 161 -26.66 -7.56 28.70
N MET A 162 -26.91 -8.61 27.94
CA MET A 162 -28.18 -9.35 28.02
C MET A 162 -28.41 -9.97 29.43
N LYS A 163 -27.38 -10.64 29.99
CA LYS A 163 -27.45 -11.20 31.34
C LYS A 163 -27.64 -10.10 32.39
N ARG A 164 -26.97 -8.98 32.27
CA ARG A 164 -27.16 -7.83 33.16
C ARG A 164 -28.59 -7.36 33.16
N ARG A 165 -29.22 -7.17 32.00
CA ARG A 165 -30.62 -6.75 31.86
C ARG A 165 -31.59 -7.79 32.46
N LEU A 166 -31.24 -9.09 32.35
CA LEU A 166 -32.06 -10.15 32.97
C LEU A 166 -31.98 -10.11 34.51
N ILE A 167 -30.79 -9.86 35.07
CA ILE A 167 -30.56 -9.70 36.49
C ILE A 167 -31.33 -8.47 37.03
N GLU A 168 -31.23 -7.34 36.33
CA GLU A 168 -31.96 -6.10 36.67
C GLU A 168 -33.50 -6.35 36.69
N LYS A 169 -34.03 -7.07 35.69
CA LYS A 169 -35.44 -7.41 35.64
C LYS A 169 -35.82 -8.37 36.78
N ALA A 170 -34.98 -9.36 37.08
CA ALA A 170 -35.22 -10.29 38.17
C ALA A 170 -35.20 -9.62 39.55
N SER A 171 -34.27 -8.66 39.76
CA SER A 171 -34.23 -7.87 41.00
C SER A 171 -35.47 -6.98 41.13
N ALA A 172 -35.89 -6.31 40.03
CA ALA A 172 -37.10 -5.47 40.04
C ALA A 172 -38.37 -6.28 40.37
N ILE A 173 -38.46 -7.54 39.94
CA ILE A 173 -39.57 -8.43 40.29
C ILE A 173 -39.49 -8.88 41.76
N ALA A 174 -38.26 -9.08 42.26
CA ALA A 174 -38.06 -9.50 43.67
C ALA A 174 -38.37 -8.38 44.68
N ASP A 175 -38.25 -7.13 44.26
CA ASP A 175 -38.51 -5.91 45.06
C ASP A 175 -39.97 -5.43 44.96
N ASP A 176 -40.79 -6.04 44.10
CA ASP A 176 -42.23 -5.71 43.98
C ASP A 176 -43.03 -6.25 45.19
N PRO A 177 -43.60 -5.38 46.04
CA PRO A 177 -44.33 -5.77 47.23
C PRO A 177 -45.63 -6.52 46.91
N SER A 178 -46.06 -6.54 45.64
CA SER A 178 -47.29 -7.28 45.20
C SER A 178 -47.01 -8.74 44.82
N THR A 179 -45.75 -9.21 44.77
CA THR A 179 -45.45 -10.58 44.49
C THR A 179 -45.66 -11.44 45.74
N PRO A 180 -46.49 -12.52 45.72
CA PRO A 180 -46.67 -13.39 46.86
C PRO A 180 -45.34 -14.04 47.21
N ASN A 181 -44.93 -13.89 48.46
CA ASN A 181 -43.73 -14.44 49.07
C ASN A 181 -43.71 -15.98 49.04
N ALA A 182 -43.38 -16.53 47.86
CA ALA A 182 -43.19 -17.96 47.69
C ALA A 182 -41.77 -18.33 48.08
N SER A 183 -41.61 -18.66 49.36
CA SER A 183 -40.54 -19.51 49.88
C SER A 183 -39.09 -19.05 49.61
N ARG A 184 -38.62 -18.04 50.34
CA ARG A 184 -37.20 -17.87 50.63
C ARG A 184 -36.73 -19.09 51.45
N LYS A 185 -36.42 -20.20 50.78
CA LYS A 185 -35.62 -21.25 51.40
C LYS A 185 -34.20 -20.73 51.48
N PRO A 186 -33.59 -20.57 52.64
CA PRO A 186 -32.20 -20.15 52.73
C PRO A 186 -31.34 -21.24 52.07
N LEU A 187 -30.46 -20.80 51.15
CA LEU A 187 -29.42 -21.65 50.55
C LEU A 187 -28.63 -22.26 51.71
N ARG A 188 -28.54 -23.59 51.75
CA ARG A 188 -27.72 -24.28 52.73
C ARG A 188 -26.25 -24.00 52.45
N PRO A 189 -25.38 -23.86 53.46
CA PRO A 189 -23.96 -23.64 53.26
C PRO A 189 -23.22 -24.65 52.38
N SER A 190 -23.81 -25.83 52.20
CA SER A 190 -23.26 -26.90 51.36
C SER A 190 -23.36 -26.61 49.84
N ASP A 191 -24.11 -25.61 49.40
CA ASP A 191 -24.25 -25.28 47.98
C ASP A 191 -23.22 -24.20 47.52
N ALA A 192 -22.41 -23.67 48.45
CA ALA A 192 -21.35 -22.71 48.13
C ALA A 192 -20.08 -23.39 47.59
N ASP A 193 -19.90 -24.68 47.87
CA ASP A 193 -18.69 -25.45 47.47
C ASP A 193 -18.69 -25.87 45.98
N LEU A 194 -19.74 -25.55 45.24
CA LEU A 194 -19.83 -25.87 43.80
C LEU A 194 -19.38 -24.75 42.85
N LEU A 195 -18.92 -23.63 43.42
CA LEU A 195 -18.45 -22.48 42.61
C LEU A 195 -16.93 -22.38 42.55
N ASP A 196 -16.19 -23.22 43.26
CA ASP A 196 -14.74 -23.34 43.16
C ASP A 196 -14.36 -24.37 42.09
N GLY A 197 -14.73 -24.08 40.84
CA GLY A 197 -14.37 -24.86 39.67
C GLY A 197 -13.17 -24.24 38.95
N ASP A 198 -12.01 -24.86 39.16
CA ASP A 198 -10.85 -24.91 38.26
C ASP A 198 -10.37 -23.59 37.61
N ASP A 199 -9.65 -22.77 38.41
CA ASP A 199 -8.80 -21.67 37.92
C ASP A 199 -7.39 -22.14 37.47
N ASP A 200 -7.18 -23.44 37.19
CA ASP A 200 -5.85 -24.00 36.86
C ASP A 200 -5.59 -24.18 35.35
N ALA A 201 -6.21 -23.40 34.48
CA ALA A 201 -5.94 -23.46 33.05
C ALA A 201 -5.38 -22.15 32.49
N VAL A 202 -4.57 -21.38 33.25
CA VAL A 202 -3.72 -20.33 32.66
C VAL A 202 -2.44 -20.99 32.18
N GLY A 203 -2.49 -21.47 30.94
CA GLY A 203 -1.33 -22.01 30.26
C GLY A 203 -0.18 -21.01 30.24
N ARG A 204 0.96 -21.42 30.82
CA ARG A 204 2.24 -20.72 30.71
C ARG A 204 2.55 -20.45 29.24
N LEU A 205 2.74 -19.18 28.91
CA LEU A 205 3.35 -18.77 27.65
C LEU A 205 4.76 -19.35 27.60
N PRO A 206 5.19 -19.94 26.48
CA PRO A 206 6.59 -20.34 26.31
C PRO A 206 7.45 -19.08 26.21
N ASP A 207 8.54 -19.06 26.98
CA ASP A 207 9.61 -18.07 26.91
C ASP A 207 10.20 -18.03 25.50
N ILE A 208 10.29 -16.81 24.93
CA ILE A 208 10.94 -16.51 23.64
C ILE A 208 12.42 -16.20 23.92
#